data_6bb09a0ae58421281f8bb2b9675b6175
#
_entry.id   6bb09a0ae58421281f8bb2b9675b6175
#
_cell.length_a   1.000
_cell.length_b   1.000
_cell.length_c   1.000
_cell.angle_alpha   90.00
_cell.angle_beta   90.00
_cell.angle_gamma   90.00
#
_symmetry.space_group_name_H-M   'P 1'
#
loop_
_entity.id
_entity.type
_entity.pdbx_description
1 polymer ?
#
loop_
_entity_poly.entity_id
_entity_poly.type
_entity_poly.pdbx_seq_one_letter_code
_entity_poly.pdbx_strand_id
1 'polypeptide(L)'
;MKFYGENMSYQSTLNEYLQVIVGKKLEKLNLACEMMMFSFEDYAFHALGLTRISKDNDILVTTLDYQNWDRENDENNDESYFVKKYRDRIEGGIVISVSVTPLYDVEIIMDNGIKIELFVKNGYNHFDDENEQWVFFRQDDHSHPFISVWSKSVDITTNW
;
A
#
# COMPACT_ATOMS: atom_id res chain seq x y z
N MET A 1 -18.61 -1.32 -7.85
CA MET A 1 -19.56 -2.15 -7.10
C MET A 1 -19.00 -2.34 -5.70
N LYS A 2 -19.74 -1.96 -4.68
CA LYS A 2 -19.33 -2.09 -3.29
C LYS A 2 -19.89 -3.39 -2.70
N PHE A 3 -19.04 -4.21 -2.12
CA PHE A 3 -19.43 -5.52 -1.63
C PHE A 3 -19.42 -5.52 -0.10
N TYR A 4 -20.55 -5.82 0.48
CA TYR A 4 -20.73 -6.01 1.91
C TYR A 4 -21.12 -7.46 2.18
N GLY A 5 -20.50 -8.09 3.14
CA GLY A 5 -20.99 -9.40 3.58
C GLY A 5 -19.98 -10.21 4.35
N GLU A 6 -20.48 -10.80 5.43
CA GLU A 6 -19.72 -11.65 6.36
C GLU A 6 -19.23 -12.97 5.73
N ASN A 7 -19.69 -13.34 4.52
CA ASN A 7 -19.52 -14.68 3.98
C ASN A 7 -18.88 -14.77 2.59
N MET A 8 -18.39 -13.66 2.00
CA MET A 8 -17.74 -13.71 0.68
C MET A 8 -16.35 -13.12 0.76
N SER A 9 -15.36 -13.98 0.58
CA SER A 9 -13.97 -13.55 0.47
C SER A 9 -13.71 -13.00 -0.94
N TYR A 10 -13.37 -11.72 -1.04
CA TYR A 10 -12.86 -11.11 -2.27
C TYR A 10 -11.36 -11.28 -2.44
N GLN A 11 -10.72 -12.03 -1.57
CA GLN A 11 -9.28 -12.28 -1.59
C GLN A 11 -8.81 -12.77 -2.96
N SER A 12 -9.48 -13.74 -3.53
CA SER A 12 -9.12 -14.31 -4.84
C SER A 12 -9.22 -13.27 -5.95
N THR A 13 -10.30 -12.50 -5.98
CA THR A 13 -10.50 -11.43 -6.97
C THR A 13 -9.45 -10.34 -6.84
N LEU A 14 -9.14 -9.91 -5.63
CA LEU A 14 -8.09 -8.92 -5.36
C LEU A 14 -6.72 -9.44 -5.80
N ASN A 15 -6.41 -10.70 -5.47
CA ASN A 15 -5.16 -11.33 -5.92
C ASN A 15 -5.02 -11.32 -7.45
N GLU A 16 -6.09 -11.62 -8.17
CA GLU A 16 -6.07 -11.58 -9.64
C GLU A 16 -5.76 -10.19 -10.18
N TYR A 17 -6.43 -9.17 -9.67
CA TYR A 17 -6.18 -7.78 -10.09
C TYR A 17 -4.76 -7.33 -9.79
N LEU A 18 -4.23 -7.66 -8.61
CA LEU A 18 -2.91 -7.20 -8.20
C LEU A 18 -1.77 -7.89 -8.96
N GLN A 19 -2.00 -9.08 -9.56
CA GLN A 19 -0.96 -9.78 -10.34
C GLN A 19 -0.39 -8.93 -11.48
N VAL A 20 -1.10 -7.92 -11.94
CA VAL A 20 -0.66 -7.04 -13.02
C VAL A 20 0.65 -6.31 -12.70
N ILE A 21 0.99 -6.12 -11.42
CA ILE A 21 2.25 -5.46 -11.02
C ILE A 21 3.45 -6.41 -10.98
N VAL A 22 3.26 -7.73 -11.09
CA VAL A 22 4.37 -8.68 -11.16
C VAL A 22 5.21 -8.40 -12.41
N GLY A 23 6.51 -8.27 -12.24
CA GLY A 23 7.44 -7.86 -13.30
C GLY A 23 7.56 -6.35 -13.50
N LYS A 24 6.78 -5.54 -12.80
CA LYS A 24 6.87 -4.08 -12.86
C LYS A 24 7.85 -3.54 -11.82
N LYS A 25 8.42 -2.40 -12.14
CA LYS A 25 9.41 -1.71 -11.32
C LYS A 25 8.73 -0.75 -10.35
N LEU A 26 9.14 -0.73 -9.10
CA LEU A 26 8.82 0.35 -8.18
C LEU A 26 9.60 1.59 -8.58
N GLU A 27 8.97 2.52 -9.25
CA GLU A 27 9.61 3.73 -9.76
C GLU A 27 9.67 4.83 -8.70
N LYS A 28 8.67 4.90 -7.85
CA LYS A 28 8.55 5.99 -6.90
C LYS A 28 7.84 5.59 -5.61
N LEU A 29 8.41 6.04 -4.50
CA LEU A 29 7.82 5.99 -3.18
C LEU A 29 7.71 7.42 -2.65
N ASN A 30 6.49 7.84 -2.36
CA ASN A 30 6.19 9.13 -1.77
C ASN A 30 5.48 8.99 -0.44
N LEU A 31 5.63 10.03 0.38
CA LEU A 31 4.93 10.19 1.64
C LEU A 31 4.11 11.48 1.57
N ALA A 32 2.84 11.41 1.86
CA ALA A 32 1.99 12.59 1.98
C ALA A 32 0.75 12.27 2.81
N CYS A 33 0.26 13.22 3.58
CA CYS A 33 -0.97 13.10 4.35
C CYS A 33 -1.01 11.82 5.22
N GLU A 34 0.09 11.52 5.87
CA GLU A 34 0.25 10.35 6.75
C GLU A 34 0.08 9.01 6.04
N MET A 35 0.27 8.95 4.73
CA MET A 35 0.21 7.71 3.96
C MET A 35 1.45 7.52 3.10
N MET A 36 1.75 6.26 2.80
CA MET A 36 2.77 5.89 1.82
C MET A 36 2.10 5.62 0.47
N MET A 37 2.72 6.15 -0.59
CA MET A 37 2.26 6.01 -1.97
C MET A 37 3.34 5.35 -2.80
N PHE A 38 2.99 4.25 -3.47
CA PHE A 38 3.89 3.44 -4.27
C PHE A 38 3.47 3.49 -5.74
N SER A 39 4.40 3.83 -6.63
CA SER A 39 4.16 3.81 -8.08
C SER A 39 4.94 2.66 -8.72
N PHE A 40 4.21 1.68 -9.23
CA PHE A 40 4.73 0.55 -10.00
C PHE A 40 4.43 0.77 -11.49
N GLU A 41 5.26 1.59 -12.15
CA GLU A 41 5.05 2.02 -13.54
C GLU A 41 3.67 2.70 -13.69
N ASP A 42 2.74 2.10 -14.43
CA ASP A 42 1.40 2.63 -14.67
C ASP A 42 0.36 2.32 -13.55
N TYR A 43 0.78 1.63 -12.49
CA TYR A 43 -0.09 1.30 -11.35
C TYR A 43 0.40 1.92 -10.04
N ALA A 44 -0.52 2.19 -9.13
CA ALA A 44 -0.19 2.75 -7.83
C ALA A 44 -0.97 2.13 -6.68
N PHE A 45 -0.31 2.12 -5.51
CA PHE A 45 -0.96 1.93 -4.22
C PHE A 45 -0.91 3.21 -3.41
N HIS A 46 -2.01 3.55 -2.75
CA HIS A 46 -2.03 4.48 -1.64
C HIS A 46 -2.36 3.70 -0.37
N ALA A 47 -1.44 3.68 0.57
CA ALA A 47 -1.58 2.94 1.81
C ALA A 47 -1.96 3.88 2.96
N LEU A 48 -3.24 3.88 3.32
CA LEU A 48 -3.79 4.69 4.41
C LEU A 48 -3.76 3.93 5.75
N GLY A 49 -3.61 2.60 5.71
CA GLY A 49 -3.40 1.75 6.87
C GLY A 49 -1.96 1.78 7.37
N LEU A 50 -1.54 0.71 8.01
CA LEU A 50 -0.16 0.52 8.42
C LEU A 50 0.66 -0.05 7.25
N THR A 51 1.83 0.51 7.01
CA THR A 51 2.81 -0.02 6.07
C THR A 51 4.08 -0.41 6.82
N ARG A 52 4.63 -1.55 6.47
CA ARG A 52 5.96 -1.99 6.91
C ARG A 52 6.81 -2.33 5.70
N ILE A 53 8.00 -1.76 5.64
CA ILE A 53 8.99 -2.05 4.61
C ILE A 53 10.18 -2.70 5.29
N SER A 54 10.56 -3.88 4.82
CA SER A 54 11.64 -4.68 5.40
C SER A 54 12.57 -5.23 4.33
N LYS A 55 13.78 -5.61 4.76
CA LYS A 55 14.78 -6.29 3.95
C LYS A 55 15.59 -7.23 4.83
N ASP A 56 15.77 -8.47 4.38
CA ASP A 56 16.62 -9.46 5.06
C ASP A 56 16.30 -9.63 6.55
N ASN A 57 15.01 -9.67 6.89
CA ASN A 57 14.47 -9.75 8.26
C ASN A 57 14.66 -8.50 9.13
N ASP A 58 15.15 -7.40 8.56
CA ASP A 58 15.23 -6.12 9.23
C ASP A 58 14.12 -5.19 8.77
N ILE A 59 13.44 -4.54 9.71
CA ILE A 59 12.47 -3.48 9.39
C ILE A 59 13.27 -2.22 9.03
N LEU A 60 13.05 -1.72 7.83
CA LEU A 60 13.66 -0.46 7.37
C LEU A 60 12.85 0.74 7.84
N VAL A 61 11.54 0.71 7.60
CA VAL A 61 10.64 1.81 7.92
C VAL A 61 9.19 1.32 8.02
N THR A 62 8.43 1.98 8.88
CA THR A 62 6.99 1.78 9.05
C THR A 62 6.26 3.12 9.01
N THR A 63 4.95 3.06 8.92
CA THR A 63 4.10 4.26 9.00
C THR A 63 4.34 5.05 10.31
N LEU A 64 4.59 4.35 11.42
CA LEU A 64 4.85 5.00 12.71
C LEU A 64 6.16 5.76 12.75
N ASP A 65 7.19 5.29 12.06
CA ASP A 65 8.48 5.98 12.01
C ASP A 65 8.33 7.36 11.39
N TYR A 66 7.56 7.45 10.32
CA TYR A 66 7.36 8.71 9.66
C TYR A 66 6.31 9.61 10.34
N GLN A 67 5.39 9.05 11.14
CA GLN A 67 4.43 9.82 11.94
C GLN A 67 5.04 10.39 13.21
N ASN A 68 6.22 9.94 13.63
CA ASN A 68 6.86 10.33 14.88
C ASN A 68 7.77 11.56 14.77
N TRP A 69 7.57 12.39 13.76
CA TRP A 69 8.30 13.64 13.67
C TRP A 69 7.98 14.58 14.83
N ASP A 70 9.04 15.06 15.52
CA ASP A 70 8.93 15.98 16.66
C ASP A 70 8.55 17.41 16.26
N ARG A 71 8.52 17.73 14.95
CA ARG A 71 8.25 19.05 14.36
C ARG A 71 9.29 20.12 14.69
N GLU A 72 10.41 19.73 15.24
CA GLU A 72 11.51 20.63 15.61
C GLU A 72 12.74 20.44 14.74
N ASN A 73 13.03 19.19 14.35
CA ASN A 73 14.20 18.83 13.59
C ASN A 73 13.83 18.41 12.17
N ASP A 74 14.26 19.18 11.18
CA ASP A 74 14.00 18.88 9.76
C ASP A 74 14.69 17.59 9.28
N GLU A 75 15.67 17.07 10.01
CA GLU A 75 16.34 15.82 9.64
C GLU A 75 15.59 14.57 10.06
N ASN A 76 14.65 14.66 10.99
CA ASN A 76 13.83 13.53 11.42
C ASN A 76 12.38 13.60 10.97
N ASN A 77 12.04 14.51 10.06
CA ASN A 77 10.74 14.54 9.45
C ASN A 77 10.58 13.41 8.40
N ASP A 78 9.34 13.07 8.14
CA ASP A 78 8.94 12.01 7.23
C ASP A 78 9.55 12.15 5.83
N GLU A 79 9.46 13.32 5.22
CA GLU A 79 10.01 13.52 3.88
C GLU A 79 11.52 13.55 3.85
N SER A 80 12.13 14.40 4.67
CA SER A 80 13.58 14.65 4.61
C SER A 80 14.40 13.46 5.08
N TYR A 81 14.03 12.88 6.21
CA TYR A 81 14.76 11.76 6.79
C TYR A 81 14.57 10.47 6.00
N PHE A 82 13.34 10.17 5.63
CA PHE A 82 13.00 8.99 4.86
C PHE A 82 13.63 9.02 3.47
N VAL A 83 13.52 10.14 2.77
CA VAL A 83 14.09 10.32 1.44
C VAL A 83 15.61 10.16 1.46
N LYS A 84 16.28 10.78 2.41
CA LYS A 84 17.75 10.71 2.51
C LYS A 84 18.25 9.32 2.88
N LYS A 85 17.51 8.57 3.69
CA LYS A 85 18.01 7.34 4.29
C LYS A 85 17.57 6.06 3.58
N TYR A 86 16.35 6.01 3.09
CA TYR A 86 15.76 4.74 2.66
C TYR A 86 15.26 4.68 1.22
N ARG A 87 14.88 5.79 0.62
CA ARG A 87 14.25 5.78 -0.71
C ARG A 87 15.10 5.07 -1.75
N ASP A 88 16.38 5.41 -1.86
CA ASP A 88 17.29 4.82 -2.85
C ASP A 88 17.50 3.31 -2.66
N ARG A 89 17.25 2.81 -1.47
CA ARG A 89 17.36 1.38 -1.14
C ARG A 89 16.07 0.62 -1.46
N ILE A 90 14.95 1.31 -1.53
CA ILE A 90 13.61 0.74 -1.72
C ILE A 90 13.19 0.84 -3.18
N GLU A 91 13.34 2.00 -3.79
CA GLU A 91 13.00 2.21 -5.20
C GLU A 91 13.89 1.39 -6.14
N GLY A 92 13.35 1.07 -7.30
CA GLY A 92 14.06 0.38 -8.39
C GLY A 92 13.91 -1.13 -8.39
N GLY A 93 13.35 -1.72 -7.35
CA GLY A 93 13.07 -3.16 -7.31
C GLY A 93 11.97 -3.56 -8.30
N ILE A 94 12.11 -4.77 -8.84
CA ILE A 94 11.10 -5.39 -9.71
C ILE A 94 10.23 -6.33 -8.86
N VAL A 95 8.92 -6.24 -8.98
CA VAL A 95 8.00 -7.09 -8.24
C VAL A 95 8.14 -8.55 -8.67
N ILE A 96 8.47 -9.42 -7.73
CA ILE A 96 8.52 -10.87 -7.93
C ILE A 96 7.17 -11.50 -7.63
N SER A 97 6.52 -11.07 -6.55
CA SER A 97 5.22 -11.57 -6.14
C SER A 97 4.41 -10.52 -5.41
N VAL A 98 3.11 -10.64 -5.52
CA VAL A 98 2.13 -9.87 -4.76
C VAL A 98 1.02 -10.82 -4.31
N SER A 99 0.59 -10.68 -3.07
CA SER A 99 -0.49 -11.49 -2.51
C SER A 99 -1.35 -10.68 -1.54
N VAL A 100 -2.61 -11.08 -1.44
CA VAL A 100 -3.59 -10.54 -0.50
C VAL A 100 -3.95 -11.63 0.50
N THR A 101 -3.89 -11.32 1.79
CA THR A 101 -4.28 -12.25 2.85
C THR A 101 -5.81 -12.32 2.99
N PRO A 102 -6.36 -13.31 3.73
CA PRO A 102 -7.79 -13.34 4.04
C PRO A 102 -8.31 -12.11 4.80
N LEU A 103 -7.42 -11.35 5.45
CA LEU A 103 -7.74 -10.11 6.15
C LEU A 103 -7.55 -8.86 5.27
N TYR A 104 -7.28 -9.07 3.98
CA TYR A 104 -7.01 -8.02 2.99
C TYR A 104 -5.72 -7.23 3.21
N ASP A 105 -4.76 -7.79 3.94
CA ASP A 105 -3.40 -7.27 3.95
C ASP A 105 -2.72 -7.61 2.62
N VAL A 106 -1.82 -6.74 2.18
CA VAL A 106 -1.06 -6.94 0.93
C VAL A 106 0.40 -7.19 1.26
N GLU A 107 0.99 -8.20 0.62
CA GLU A 107 2.43 -8.45 0.66
C GLU A 107 3.01 -8.35 -0.74
N ILE A 108 4.03 -7.51 -0.91
CA ILE A 108 4.75 -7.32 -2.17
C ILE A 108 6.22 -7.66 -1.93
N ILE A 109 6.76 -8.59 -2.73
CA ILE A 109 8.17 -8.97 -2.68
C ILE A 109 8.84 -8.54 -3.97
N MET A 110 10.00 -7.89 -3.84
CA MET A 110 10.78 -7.37 -4.96
C MET A 110 12.14 -8.07 -5.07
N ASP A 111 12.75 -8.00 -6.24
CA ASP A 111 14.02 -8.65 -6.56
C ASP A 111 15.25 -8.05 -5.84
N ASN A 112 15.11 -6.84 -5.29
CA ASN A 112 16.12 -6.20 -4.47
C ASN A 112 16.10 -6.65 -2.99
N GLY A 113 15.29 -7.66 -2.66
CA GLY A 113 15.12 -8.19 -1.31
C GLY A 113 14.14 -7.40 -0.43
N ILE A 114 13.54 -6.34 -0.96
CA ILE A 114 12.55 -5.54 -0.25
C ILE A 114 11.22 -6.27 -0.20
N LYS A 115 10.59 -6.26 0.97
CA LYS A 115 9.21 -6.68 1.19
C LYS A 115 8.41 -5.47 1.69
N ILE A 116 7.28 -5.22 1.03
CA ILE A 116 6.31 -4.19 1.42
C ILE A 116 5.06 -4.90 1.91
N GLU A 117 4.63 -4.56 3.10
CA GLU A 117 3.40 -5.09 3.69
C GLU A 117 2.45 -3.93 4.02
N LEU A 118 1.24 -4.02 3.48
CA LEU A 118 0.14 -3.09 3.77
C LEU A 118 -0.84 -3.80 4.68
N PHE A 119 -1.06 -3.28 5.88
CA PHE A 119 -1.94 -3.90 6.87
C PHE A 119 -3.27 -3.15 7.00
N VAL A 120 -4.35 -3.90 7.08
CA VAL A 120 -5.64 -3.36 7.52
C VAL A 120 -5.54 -3.08 9.01
N LYS A 121 -5.63 -1.80 9.39
CA LYS A 121 -5.35 -1.35 10.76
C LYS A 121 -6.57 -1.28 11.67
N ASN A 122 -7.79 -1.32 11.10
CA ASN A 122 -9.03 -1.13 11.83
C ASN A 122 -9.97 -2.33 11.67
N GLY A 123 -10.33 -2.97 12.76
CA GLY A 123 -11.38 -3.97 12.79
C GLY A 123 -12.71 -3.46 13.38
N TYR A 124 -12.62 -2.39 14.19
CA TYR A 124 -13.76 -1.76 14.84
C TYR A 124 -13.95 -0.34 14.32
N ASN A 125 -15.12 -0.03 13.82
CA ASN A 125 -15.48 1.31 13.37
C ASN A 125 -16.35 1.99 14.41
N HIS A 126 -15.89 3.13 14.91
CA HIS A 126 -16.68 4.00 15.76
C HIS A 126 -17.69 4.77 14.91
N PHE A 127 -18.89 4.98 15.41
CA PHE A 127 -19.92 5.79 14.78
C PHE A 127 -20.31 5.36 13.36
N ASP A 128 -20.28 4.07 13.08
CA ASP A 128 -20.62 3.50 11.77
C ASP A 128 -19.74 3.95 10.59
N ASP A 129 -18.67 4.70 10.85
CA ASP A 129 -17.74 5.11 9.81
C ASP A 129 -16.75 4.01 9.44
N GLU A 130 -16.65 3.71 8.16
CA GLU A 130 -15.60 2.86 7.62
C GLU A 130 -14.34 3.67 7.35
N ASN A 131 -13.17 3.03 7.55
CA ASN A 131 -11.89 3.64 7.21
C ASN A 131 -11.28 2.95 6.01
N GLU A 132 -10.91 3.73 5.01
CA GLU A 132 -10.15 3.26 3.86
C GLU A 132 -8.75 2.82 4.32
N GLN A 133 -8.33 1.63 3.89
CA GLN A 133 -7.07 1.03 4.31
C GLN A 133 -6.01 1.13 3.23
N TRP A 134 -6.35 0.78 2.01
CA TRP A 134 -5.51 0.96 0.85
C TRP A 134 -6.33 1.06 -0.43
N VAL A 135 -5.73 1.71 -1.42
CA VAL A 135 -6.30 1.90 -2.75
C VAL A 135 -5.28 1.42 -3.77
N PHE A 136 -5.74 0.73 -4.79
CA PHE A 136 -4.94 0.32 -5.94
C PHE A 136 -5.61 0.79 -7.22
N PHE A 137 -4.84 1.41 -8.10
CA PHE A 137 -5.41 1.97 -9.33
C PHE A 137 -4.36 2.10 -10.43
N ARG A 138 -4.85 2.23 -11.65
CA ARG A 138 -4.05 2.58 -12.80
C ARG A 138 -3.92 4.10 -12.91
N GLN A 139 -2.70 4.59 -13.19
CA GLN A 139 -2.37 6.03 -13.16
C GLN A 139 -2.57 6.77 -14.48
N ASP A 140 -2.99 6.08 -15.55
CA ASP A 140 -3.24 6.71 -16.84
C ASP A 140 -4.64 7.32 -16.94
N ASP A 141 -4.98 7.87 -18.12
CA ASP A 141 -6.26 8.54 -18.38
C ASP A 141 -7.49 7.65 -18.14
N HIS A 142 -7.31 6.36 -18.05
CA HIS A 142 -8.42 5.41 -17.85
C HIS A 142 -8.65 5.03 -16.38
N SER A 143 -7.68 5.21 -15.51
CA SER A 143 -7.76 4.98 -14.06
C SER A 143 -8.35 3.63 -13.60
N HIS A 144 -8.48 2.64 -14.49
CA HIS A 144 -9.12 1.35 -14.22
C HIS A 144 -8.12 0.19 -14.33
N PRO A 145 -8.25 -0.82 -13.47
CA PRO A 145 -9.20 -0.90 -12.35
C PRO A 145 -8.92 0.15 -11.28
N PHE A 146 -9.94 0.51 -10.52
CA PHE A 146 -9.80 1.26 -9.28
C PHE A 146 -10.35 0.40 -8.14
N ILE A 147 -9.51 0.05 -7.20
CA ILE A 147 -9.85 -0.82 -6.07
C ILE A 147 -9.64 -0.04 -4.79
N SER A 148 -10.64 -0.02 -3.94
CA SER A 148 -10.59 0.59 -2.62
C SER A 148 -10.96 -0.45 -1.57
N VAL A 149 -10.07 -0.71 -0.64
CA VAL A 149 -10.30 -1.65 0.47
C VAL A 149 -10.53 -0.85 1.74
N TRP A 150 -11.70 -1.06 2.32
CA TRP A 150 -12.15 -0.46 3.56
C TRP A 150 -12.05 -1.45 4.70
N SER A 151 -12.31 -1.02 5.92
CA SER A 151 -12.23 -1.90 7.10
C SER A 151 -13.14 -3.12 7.01
N LYS A 152 -14.29 -3.00 6.34
CA LYS A 152 -15.33 -4.04 6.26
C LYS A 152 -15.88 -4.27 4.85
N SER A 153 -15.37 -3.57 3.85
CA SER A 153 -15.87 -3.67 2.49
C SER A 153 -14.77 -3.48 1.46
N VAL A 154 -15.06 -3.92 0.25
CA VAL A 154 -14.19 -3.73 -0.92
C VAL A 154 -15.03 -3.09 -2.01
N ASP A 155 -14.50 -2.07 -2.65
CA ASP A 155 -15.09 -1.43 -3.82
C ASP A 155 -14.16 -1.63 -5.03
N ILE A 156 -14.70 -2.21 -6.09
CA ILE A 156 -13.98 -2.47 -7.33
C ILE A 156 -14.71 -1.82 -8.48
N THR A 157 -14.06 -0.87 -9.14
CA THR A 157 -14.56 -0.21 -10.34
C THR A 157 -13.68 -0.60 -11.52
N THR A 158 -14.28 -1.23 -12.53
CA THR A 158 -13.58 -1.68 -13.74
C THR A 158 -13.96 -0.90 -14.98
N ASN A 159 -15.10 -0.25 -14.97
CA ASN A 159 -15.62 0.60 -16.06
C ASN A 159 -16.25 1.86 -15.44
N TRP A 160 -15.98 3.00 -16.04
CA TRP A 160 -16.63 4.27 -15.70
C TRP A 160 -17.83 4.52 -16.57
#